data_67b054dcba80a66fb141d9829eb7f885
#
_entry.id   67b054dcba80a66fb141d9829eb7f885
#
_cell.length_a   1.000
_cell.length_b   1.000
_cell.length_c   1.000
_cell.angle_alpha   90.00
_cell.angle_beta   90.00
_cell.angle_gamma   90.00
#
_symmetry.space_group_name_H-M   'P 1'
#
loop_
_entity.id
_entity.type
_entity.pdbx_description
1 polymer ?
#
loop_
_entity_poly.entity_id
_entity_poly.type
_entity_poly.pdbx_seq_one_letter_code
_entity_poly.pdbx_strand_id
1 'polypeptide(L)'
;TEKPSDKNWTALDFRPRGWRVVNVPAQSLLLPHGTGDADGDGCTYFTTEEMPFETTERDDNYLYTSGGFVFYMPENRKTPKQAISGEGLSAAEQYALREEREHKNTGDYTDKPGQQFENGDFAYAPANATYVEMSGTLSYKDDKGNTVNADVTFTVHLGYADGNPNDYDTRRNTRYIYTVTLRGINDIRLEV
;
A
#
# COMPACT_ATOMS: atom_id res chain seq x y z
N THR A 1 -20.85 13.33 0.39
CA THR A 1 -19.80 12.63 -0.40
C THR A 1 -20.10 11.15 -0.32
N GLU A 2 -20.66 10.60 -1.42
CA GLU A 2 -20.96 9.18 -1.53
C GLU A 2 -19.65 8.37 -1.48
N LYS A 3 -19.64 7.34 -0.64
CA LYS A 3 -18.52 6.39 -0.61
C LYS A 3 -18.38 5.74 -1.98
N PRO A 4 -17.15 5.58 -2.53
CA PRO A 4 -16.93 4.94 -3.84
C PRO A 4 -17.36 3.48 -3.91
N SER A 5 -17.72 2.85 -2.78
CA SER A 5 -18.06 1.42 -2.67
C SER A 5 -19.36 0.98 -3.36
N ASP A 6 -20.22 1.92 -3.77
CA ASP A 6 -21.53 1.57 -4.32
C ASP A 6 -21.60 1.65 -5.86
N LYS A 7 -20.48 1.96 -6.51
CA LYS A 7 -20.41 1.98 -7.97
C LYS A 7 -19.99 0.61 -8.47
N ASN A 8 -20.86 -0.04 -9.21
CA ASN A 8 -20.54 -1.25 -9.99
C ASN A 8 -19.50 -0.89 -11.06
N TRP A 9 -18.23 -0.97 -10.69
CA TRP A 9 -17.11 -0.88 -11.61
C TRP A 9 -17.09 -2.14 -12.48
N THR A 10 -17.77 -2.08 -13.61
CA THR A 10 -17.74 -3.14 -14.61
C THR A 10 -16.49 -2.96 -15.45
N ALA A 11 -15.64 -3.97 -15.48
CA ALA A 11 -14.38 -4.05 -16.21
C ALA A 11 -13.25 -3.18 -15.61
N LEU A 12 -12.51 -3.76 -14.68
CA LEU A 12 -11.28 -3.21 -14.14
C LEU A 12 -10.09 -3.93 -14.77
N ASP A 13 -9.23 -3.20 -15.49
CA ASP A 13 -7.98 -3.72 -16.04
C ASP A 13 -6.82 -2.94 -15.41
N PHE A 14 -5.94 -3.61 -14.68
CA PHE A 14 -4.73 -3.02 -14.13
C PHE A 14 -3.53 -3.53 -14.91
N ARG A 15 -2.77 -2.61 -15.48
CA ARG A 15 -1.51 -2.89 -16.18
C ARG A 15 -0.35 -2.42 -15.30
N PRO A 16 0.28 -3.33 -14.56
CA PRO A 16 1.42 -2.96 -13.72
C PRO A 16 2.59 -2.52 -14.60
N ARG A 17 3.26 -1.45 -14.16
CA ARG A 17 4.45 -0.90 -14.82
C ARG A 17 5.70 -1.24 -14.04
N GLY A 18 5.70 -0.95 -12.74
CA GLY A 18 6.86 -1.15 -11.89
C GLY A 18 6.51 -1.21 -10.41
N TRP A 19 7.50 -1.55 -9.63
CA TRP A 19 7.42 -1.59 -8.18
C TRP A 19 8.73 -1.13 -7.56
N ARG A 20 8.66 -0.61 -6.34
CA ARG A 20 9.82 -0.26 -5.52
C ARG A 20 9.54 -0.48 -4.05
N VAL A 21 10.59 -0.62 -3.26
CA VAL A 21 10.49 -0.73 -1.81
C VAL A 21 10.97 0.57 -1.18
N VAL A 22 10.17 1.13 -0.31
CA VAL A 22 10.41 2.40 0.38
C VAL A 22 10.71 2.13 1.85
N ASN A 23 11.58 2.94 2.43
CA ASN A 23 12.02 2.82 3.82
C ASN A 23 12.67 1.46 4.13
N VAL A 24 13.57 1.02 3.26
CA VAL A 24 14.39 -0.17 3.53
C VAL A 24 15.50 0.23 4.51
N PRO A 25 15.64 -0.46 5.66
CA PRO A 25 16.74 -0.19 6.57
C PRO A 25 18.09 -0.47 5.90
N ALA A 26 19.01 0.48 5.99
CA ALA A 26 20.36 0.32 5.44
C ALA A 26 21.25 -0.57 6.32
N GLN A 27 20.82 -0.86 7.54
CA GLN A 27 21.58 -1.62 8.52
C GLN A 27 20.70 -2.66 9.20
N SER A 28 21.29 -3.77 9.61
CA SER A 28 20.66 -4.77 10.46
C SER A 28 21.48 -4.90 11.75
N LEU A 29 20.79 -4.89 12.88
CA LEU A 29 21.44 -5.09 14.16
C LEU A 29 21.82 -6.57 14.32
N LEU A 30 23.02 -6.84 14.82
CA LEU A 30 23.53 -8.20 15.02
C LEU A 30 22.72 -8.93 16.11
N LEU A 31 22.30 -8.22 17.14
CA LEU A 31 21.48 -8.75 18.23
C LEU A 31 20.05 -8.23 18.11
N PRO A 32 19.04 -9.05 18.44
CA PRO A 32 17.68 -8.58 18.48
C PRO A 32 17.54 -7.42 19.49
N HIS A 33 17.13 -6.25 19.03
CA HIS A 33 16.63 -5.23 19.95
C HIS A 33 15.27 -5.68 20.50
N GLY A 34 14.98 -5.32 21.73
CA GLY A 34 13.66 -5.54 22.33
C GLY A 34 12.54 -4.91 21.51
N THR A 35 11.32 -5.11 21.92
CA THR A 35 10.14 -4.51 21.31
C THR A 35 10.23 -2.98 21.36
N GLY A 36 10.50 -2.33 20.24
CA GLY A 36 10.59 -0.88 20.15
C GLY A 36 11.18 -0.43 18.82
N ASP A 37 10.85 0.79 18.43
CA ASP A 37 11.37 1.40 17.22
C ASP A 37 12.91 1.47 17.27
N ALA A 38 13.55 0.90 16.27
CA ALA A 38 14.99 1.04 16.06
C ALA A 38 15.41 2.47 15.67
N ASP A 39 14.47 3.40 15.56
CA ASP A 39 14.72 4.78 15.14
C ASP A 39 15.64 5.57 16.11
N GLY A 40 15.77 5.13 17.36
CA GLY A 40 16.69 5.74 18.33
C GLY A 40 18.17 5.48 18.05
N ASP A 41 18.50 4.53 17.20
CA ASP A 41 19.88 4.04 17.00
C ASP A 41 20.56 4.60 15.74
N GLY A 42 20.04 5.66 15.15
CA GLY A 42 20.62 6.28 13.94
C GLY A 42 20.51 5.42 12.70
N CYS A 43 19.52 4.53 12.63
CA CYS A 43 19.25 3.74 11.43
C CYS A 43 18.87 4.67 10.27
N THR A 44 19.53 4.47 9.14
CA THR A 44 19.21 5.17 7.90
C THR A 44 18.34 4.28 7.00
N TYR A 45 17.50 4.92 6.19
CA TYR A 45 16.58 4.24 5.29
C TYR A 45 16.81 4.71 3.87
N PHE A 46 16.54 3.85 2.91
CA PHE A 46 16.62 4.19 1.50
C PHE A 46 15.39 3.66 0.75
N THR A 47 15.19 4.19 -0.44
CA THR A 47 14.19 3.69 -1.39
C THR A 47 14.92 3.03 -2.55
N THR A 48 14.48 1.85 -2.96
CA THR A 48 15.05 1.17 -4.12
C THR A 48 14.70 1.93 -5.41
N GLU A 49 15.45 1.70 -6.47
CA GLU A 49 15.00 2.09 -7.81
C GLU A 49 13.70 1.37 -8.16
N GLU A 50 12.93 1.95 -9.09
CA GLU A 50 11.74 1.29 -9.61
C GLU A 50 12.16 0.13 -10.51
N MET A 51 11.68 -1.06 -10.18
CA MET A 51 11.94 -2.28 -10.92
C MET A 51 10.73 -2.63 -11.80
N PRO A 52 10.95 -3.17 -13.02
CA PRO A 52 9.84 -3.57 -13.86
C PRO A 52 9.02 -4.68 -13.19
N PHE A 53 7.73 -4.64 -13.42
CA PHE A 53 6.84 -5.71 -12.97
C PHE A 53 6.84 -6.82 -14.03
N GLU A 54 7.33 -8.00 -13.66
CA GLU A 54 7.29 -9.16 -14.55
C GLU A 54 5.94 -9.85 -14.46
N THR A 55 5.18 -9.77 -15.52
CA THR A 55 3.89 -10.46 -15.63
C THR A 55 4.12 -11.90 -16.08
N THR A 56 3.70 -12.86 -15.30
CA THR A 56 3.87 -14.29 -15.61
C THR A 56 2.77 -14.86 -16.49
N GLU A 57 1.58 -14.30 -16.42
CA GLU A 57 0.44 -14.73 -17.25
C GLU A 57 -0.50 -13.55 -17.53
N ARG A 58 -0.93 -13.47 -18.79
CA ARG A 58 -2.03 -12.66 -19.19
C ARG A 58 -3.14 -13.59 -19.68
N ASP A 59 -4.22 -13.68 -18.94
CA ASP A 59 -5.42 -14.36 -19.40
C ASP A 59 -6.25 -13.36 -20.18
N ASP A 60 -6.37 -13.57 -21.49
CA ASP A 60 -7.15 -12.70 -22.38
C ASP A 60 -8.68 -12.73 -22.08
N ASN A 61 -9.12 -13.68 -21.26
CA ASN A 61 -10.51 -13.78 -20.81
C ASN A 61 -10.77 -13.03 -19.49
N TYR A 62 -9.72 -12.63 -18.78
CA TYR A 62 -9.82 -11.84 -17.56
C TYR A 62 -9.18 -10.48 -17.74
N LEU A 63 -9.79 -9.48 -17.16
CA LEU A 63 -9.39 -8.09 -17.29
C LEU A 63 -8.20 -7.72 -16.36
N TYR A 64 -7.50 -8.68 -15.80
CA TYR A 64 -6.37 -8.44 -14.93
C TYR A 64 -5.18 -9.33 -15.28
N THR A 65 -4.03 -8.82 -14.97
CA THR A 65 -2.76 -9.51 -15.12
C THR A 65 -2.31 -10.01 -13.75
N SER A 66 -1.92 -11.27 -13.66
CA SER A 66 -1.23 -11.80 -12.49
C SER A 66 0.28 -11.69 -12.69
N GLY A 67 0.99 -11.42 -11.62
CA GLY A 67 2.44 -11.34 -11.63
C GLY A 67 2.97 -11.28 -10.22
N GLY A 68 4.28 -11.39 -10.05
CA GLY A 68 4.90 -11.37 -8.75
C GLY A 68 6.33 -10.88 -8.78
N PHE A 69 6.84 -10.56 -7.62
CA PHE A 69 8.24 -10.20 -7.41
C PHE A 69 8.71 -10.67 -6.04
N VAL A 70 10.01 -10.77 -5.88
CA VAL A 70 10.66 -11.19 -4.63
C VAL A 70 11.79 -10.23 -4.33
N PHE A 71 11.92 -9.85 -3.08
CA PHE A 71 13.06 -9.07 -2.60
C PHE A 71 13.48 -9.51 -1.21
N TYR A 72 14.69 -9.14 -0.82
CA TYR A 72 15.27 -9.39 0.49
C TYR A 72 15.64 -8.06 1.12
N MET A 73 15.38 -7.95 2.42
CA MET A 73 15.68 -6.74 3.17
C MET A 73 16.07 -7.05 4.62
N PRO A 74 16.80 -6.19 5.31
CA PRO A 74 16.97 -6.25 6.76
C PRO A 74 15.63 -6.16 7.49
N GLU A 75 15.60 -6.66 8.73
CA GLU A 75 14.40 -6.50 9.56
C GLU A 75 14.12 -5.02 9.82
N ASN A 76 12.84 -4.67 9.85
CA ASN A 76 12.34 -3.37 10.25
C ASN A 76 11.18 -3.56 11.23
N ARG A 77 11.36 -3.15 12.47
CA ARG A 77 10.34 -3.32 13.52
C ARG A 77 9.81 -1.97 13.92
N LYS A 78 8.50 -1.79 13.78
CA LYS A 78 7.86 -0.49 13.95
C LYS A 78 6.57 -0.59 14.75
N THR A 79 6.42 0.32 15.69
CA THR A 79 5.18 0.51 16.44
C THR A 79 4.28 1.49 15.69
N PRO A 80 2.99 1.20 15.50
CA PRO A 80 2.07 2.12 14.82
C PRO A 80 2.01 3.48 15.51
N LYS A 81 1.79 4.56 14.76
CA LYS A 81 1.56 5.90 15.32
C LYS A 81 0.36 5.92 16.26
N GLN A 82 -0.68 5.24 15.86
CA GLN A 82 -1.88 4.98 16.67
C GLN A 82 -2.46 3.62 16.31
N ALA A 83 -3.10 2.99 17.30
CA ALA A 83 -3.72 1.69 17.07
C ALA A 83 -5.03 1.82 16.28
N ILE A 84 -5.18 0.95 15.29
CA ILE A 84 -6.44 0.75 14.60
C ILE A 84 -7.32 -0.13 15.48
N SER A 85 -8.46 0.41 15.92
CA SER A 85 -9.45 -0.38 16.65
C SER A 85 -10.19 -1.29 15.67
N GLY A 86 -10.31 -2.57 16.03
CA GLY A 86 -11.11 -3.54 15.27
C GLY A 86 -12.61 -3.44 15.56
N GLU A 87 -13.03 -2.62 16.51
CA GLU A 87 -14.42 -2.55 16.96
C GLU A 87 -15.33 -1.96 15.87
N GLY A 88 -16.28 -2.75 15.41
CA GLY A 88 -17.27 -2.35 14.39
C GLY A 88 -16.74 -2.27 12.96
N LEU A 89 -15.47 -2.65 12.71
CA LEU A 89 -14.84 -2.59 11.41
C LEU A 89 -14.58 -4.01 10.84
N SER A 90 -14.88 -4.18 9.57
CA SER A 90 -14.42 -5.35 8.82
C SER A 90 -12.91 -5.35 8.62
N ALA A 91 -12.33 -6.50 8.31
CA ALA A 91 -10.89 -6.61 8.01
C ALA A 91 -10.47 -5.69 6.84
N ALA A 92 -11.34 -5.51 5.84
CA ALA A 92 -11.07 -4.63 4.71
C ALA A 92 -11.04 -3.16 5.13
N GLU A 93 -11.94 -2.73 6.01
CA GLU A 93 -11.95 -1.37 6.54
C GLU A 93 -10.74 -1.09 7.44
N GLN A 94 -10.36 -2.06 8.27
CA GLN A 94 -9.15 -1.96 9.08
C GLN A 94 -7.89 -1.86 8.21
N TYR A 95 -7.83 -2.65 7.12
CA TYR A 95 -6.72 -2.57 6.17
C TYR A 95 -6.71 -1.22 5.43
N ALA A 96 -7.87 -0.70 5.03
CA ALA A 96 -7.96 0.62 4.40
C ALA A 96 -7.42 1.75 5.30
N LEU A 97 -7.72 1.69 6.61
CA LEU A 97 -7.16 2.62 7.59
C LEU A 97 -5.63 2.50 7.70
N ARG A 98 -5.10 1.29 7.62
CA ARG A 98 -3.65 1.05 7.67
C ARG A 98 -2.89 1.84 6.60
N GLU A 99 -3.47 1.95 5.40
CA GLU A 99 -2.90 2.65 4.26
C GLU A 99 -3.39 4.10 4.11
N GLU A 100 -4.20 4.58 5.06
CA GLU A 100 -4.77 5.92 5.01
C GLU A 100 -3.68 6.98 5.15
N ARG A 101 -3.76 8.00 4.28
CA ARG A 101 -2.91 9.18 4.35
C ARG A 101 -3.68 10.36 4.90
N GLU A 102 -2.99 11.17 5.69
CA GLU A 102 -3.51 12.45 6.12
C GLU A 102 -3.74 13.36 4.91
N HIS A 103 -4.89 14.02 4.87
CA HIS A 103 -5.15 15.02 3.85
C HIS A 103 -4.45 16.32 4.26
N LYS A 104 -3.41 16.71 3.52
CA LYS A 104 -2.84 18.04 3.65
C LYS A 104 -3.73 19.03 2.89
N ASN A 105 -4.33 19.94 3.62
CA ASN A 105 -5.03 21.07 3.03
C ASN A 105 -3.99 22.13 2.64
N THR A 106 -3.52 22.10 1.38
CA THR A 106 -2.47 22.99 0.90
C THR A 106 -2.99 24.31 0.33
N GLY A 107 -4.25 24.65 0.56
CA GLY A 107 -4.82 25.91 0.08
C GLY A 107 -6.33 25.96 0.03
N ASP A 108 -6.84 27.05 -0.45
CA ASP A 108 -8.25 27.38 -0.54
C ASP A 108 -8.94 26.50 -1.61
N TYR A 109 -9.45 25.33 -1.19
CA TYR A 109 -10.10 24.37 -2.09
C TYR A 109 -11.59 24.63 -2.29
N THR A 110 -12.14 25.63 -1.64
CA THR A 110 -13.58 25.92 -1.65
C THR A 110 -14.08 26.29 -3.05
N ASP A 111 -13.21 26.81 -3.90
CA ASP A 111 -13.61 27.37 -5.21
C ASP A 111 -13.12 26.55 -6.43
N LYS A 112 -12.49 25.41 -6.23
CA LYS A 112 -11.93 24.61 -7.34
C LYS A 112 -12.30 23.13 -7.24
N PRO A 113 -13.49 22.73 -7.67
CA PRO A 113 -13.87 21.33 -7.77
C PRO A 113 -12.91 20.59 -8.70
N GLY A 114 -12.30 19.51 -8.20
CA GLY A 114 -11.37 18.67 -8.96
C GLY A 114 -9.88 18.87 -8.65
N GLN A 115 -9.50 19.76 -7.72
CA GLN A 115 -8.13 19.77 -7.20
C GLN A 115 -7.87 18.54 -6.34
N GLN A 116 -6.75 17.87 -6.66
CA GLN A 116 -6.28 16.75 -5.85
C GLN A 116 -5.73 17.29 -4.53
N PHE A 117 -6.15 16.69 -3.43
CA PHE A 117 -5.50 16.89 -2.14
C PHE A 117 -4.09 16.30 -2.23
N GLU A 118 -3.07 17.04 -1.83
CA GLU A 118 -1.77 16.43 -1.61
C GLU A 118 -1.89 15.43 -0.46
N ASN A 119 -1.50 14.20 -0.72
CA ASN A 119 -1.45 13.19 0.31
C ASN A 119 -0.36 13.56 1.31
N GLY A 120 -0.75 13.67 2.56
CA GLY A 120 0.15 13.85 3.70
C GLY A 120 0.89 12.57 4.07
N ASP A 121 1.41 12.56 5.29
CA ASP A 121 1.99 11.38 5.90
C ASP A 121 0.90 10.33 6.15
N PHE A 122 1.31 9.09 6.37
CA PHE A 122 0.37 8.05 6.76
C PHE A 122 -0.20 8.34 8.16
N ALA A 123 -1.53 8.18 8.30
CA ALA A 123 -2.21 8.49 9.55
C ALA A 123 -1.89 7.48 10.66
N TYR A 124 -1.81 6.21 10.31
CA TYR A 124 -1.61 5.11 11.26
C TYR A 124 -0.21 4.49 11.16
N ALA A 125 0.34 4.38 9.96
CA ALA A 125 1.64 3.79 9.76
C ALA A 125 2.74 4.67 10.40
N PRO A 126 3.69 4.05 11.11
CA PRO A 126 4.79 4.78 11.73
C PRO A 126 5.74 5.35 10.67
N ALA A 127 6.46 6.40 11.04
CA ALA A 127 7.55 6.90 10.23
C ALA A 127 8.54 5.77 9.93
N ASN A 128 9.08 5.74 8.72
CA ASN A 128 10.04 4.74 8.27
C ASN A 128 9.54 3.28 8.32
N ALA A 129 8.23 3.02 8.44
CA ALA A 129 7.69 1.70 8.15
C ALA A 129 7.98 1.34 6.68
N THR A 130 8.44 0.12 6.46
CA THR A 130 8.72 -0.33 5.09
C THR A 130 7.44 -0.62 4.33
N TYR A 131 7.35 -0.12 3.11
CA TYR A 131 6.22 -0.41 2.23
C TYR A 131 6.67 -0.61 0.78
N VAL A 132 5.83 -1.29 0.02
CA VAL A 132 5.98 -1.44 -1.42
C VAL A 132 5.06 -0.46 -2.13
N GLU A 133 5.58 0.23 -3.12
CA GLU A 133 4.78 0.97 -4.09
C GLU A 133 4.72 0.16 -5.40
N MET A 134 3.50 0.00 -5.90
CA MET A 134 3.24 -0.62 -7.20
C MET A 134 2.59 0.41 -8.11
N SER A 135 3.25 0.76 -9.20
CA SER A 135 2.78 1.70 -10.20
C SER A 135 2.18 1.00 -11.41
N GLY A 136 1.20 1.63 -12.04
CA GLY A 136 0.61 1.10 -13.25
C GLY A 136 -0.52 1.97 -13.78
N THR A 137 -1.14 1.49 -14.86
CA THR A 137 -2.33 2.13 -15.43
C THR A 137 -3.56 1.30 -15.10
N LEU A 138 -4.53 1.94 -14.50
CA LEU A 138 -5.84 1.37 -14.21
C LEU A 138 -6.84 1.84 -15.26
N SER A 139 -7.50 0.89 -15.93
CA SER A 139 -8.57 1.15 -16.89
C SER A 139 -9.90 0.72 -16.30
N TYR A 140 -10.89 1.58 -16.32
CA TYR A 140 -12.23 1.27 -15.82
C TYR A 140 -13.30 1.97 -16.66
N LYS A 141 -14.55 1.53 -16.50
CA LYS A 141 -15.69 2.21 -17.12
C LYS A 141 -16.36 3.15 -16.15
N ASP A 142 -16.59 4.38 -16.60
CA ASP A 142 -17.37 5.35 -15.83
C ASP A 142 -18.88 5.02 -15.87
N ASP A 143 -19.69 5.81 -15.14
CA ASP A 143 -21.14 5.66 -15.07
C ASP A 143 -21.84 5.83 -16.42
N LYS A 144 -21.15 6.40 -17.40
CA LYS A 144 -21.65 6.60 -18.78
C LYS A 144 -21.16 5.51 -19.73
N GLY A 145 -20.39 4.54 -19.25
CA GLY A 145 -19.80 3.46 -20.05
C GLY A 145 -18.55 3.86 -20.81
N ASN A 146 -17.99 5.06 -20.60
CA ASN A 146 -16.74 5.46 -21.23
C ASN A 146 -15.56 4.78 -20.53
N THR A 147 -14.53 4.41 -21.29
CA THR A 147 -13.28 3.91 -20.72
C THR A 147 -12.47 5.07 -20.21
N VAL A 148 -12.10 5.01 -18.93
CA VAL A 148 -11.18 5.96 -18.27
C VAL A 148 -9.90 5.21 -17.97
N ASN A 149 -8.76 5.84 -18.28
CA ASN A 149 -7.43 5.35 -17.91
C ASN A 149 -6.82 6.33 -16.92
N ALA A 150 -6.30 5.79 -15.83
CA ALA A 150 -5.63 6.58 -14.79
C ALA A 150 -4.29 5.94 -14.43
N ASP A 151 -3.25 6.73 -14.33
CA ASP A 151 -2.00 6.28 -13.70
C ASP A 151 -2.23 6.24 -12.20
N VAL A 152 -1.91 5.11 -11.59
CA VAL A 152 -2.14 4.85 -10.17
C VAL A 152 -0.87 4.30 -9.53
N THR A 153 -0.72 4.59 -8.25
CA THR A 153 0.30 3.98 -7.39
C THR A 153 -0.39 3.43 -6.15
N PHE A 154 -0.24 2.14 -5.95
CA PHE A 154 -0.74 1.46 -4.77
C PHE A 154 0.38 1.29 -3.76
N THR A 155 0.06 1.53 -2.49
CA THR A 155 0.99 1.36 -1.37
C THR A 155 0.55 0.17 -0.54
N VAL A 156 1.51 -0.67 -0.15
CA VAL A 156 1.30 -1.82 0.72
C VAL A 156 2.38 -1.82 1.79
N HIS A 157 2.03 -1.46 3.03
CA HIS A 157 2.95 -1.58 4.17
C HIS A 157 3.20 -3.05 4.49
N LEU A 158 4.46 -3.37 4.75
CA LEU A 158 4.87 -4.71 5.17
C LEU A 158 4.49 -4.98 6.63
N GLY A 159 4.64 -6.24 7.06
CA GLY A 159 4.08 -6.73 8.32
C GLY A 159 2.72 -7.36 8.08
N TYR A 160 1.69 -6.98 8.81
CA TYR A 160 0.32 -7.48 8.69
C TYR A 160 0.20 -8.99 8.96
N ALA A 161 1.12 -9.54 9.75
CA ALA A 161 1.08 -10.97 10.09
C ALA A 161 -0.24 -11.33 10.76
N ASP A 162 -0.81 -12.48 10.39
CA ASP A 162 -2.09 -12.98 10.91
C ASP A 162 -3.27 -11.99 10.73
N GLY A 163 -3.17 -11.08 9.75
CA GLY A 163 -4.20 -10.08 9.49
C GLY A 163 -4.28 -8.97 10.54
N ASN A 164 -3.22 -8.77 11.32
CA ASN A 164 -3.17 -7.72 12.34
C ASN A 164 -2.88 -6.35 11.70
N PRO A 165 -3.84 -5.39 11.67
CA PRO A 165 -3.65 -4.10 11.03
C PRO A 165 -2.63 -3.20 11.75
N ASN A 166 -2.28 -3.53 12.98
CA ASN A 166 -1.30 -2.81 13.80
C ASN A 166 0.12 -3.38 13.70
N ASP A 167 0.33 -4.46 12.94
CA ASP A 167 1.63 -5.06 12.74
C ASP A 167 2.34 -4.46 11.53
N TYR A 168 3.39 -3.68 11.77
CA TYR A 168 4.30 -3.09 10.78
C TYR A 168 5.69 -3.71 10.83
N ASP A 169 5.82 -4.85 11.51
CA ASP A 169 7.09 -5.52 11.69
C ASP A 169 7.47 -6.39 10.49
N THR A 170 8.68 -6.24 9.99
CA THR A 170 9.32 -7.24 9.15
C THR A 170 10.45 -7.88 9.95
N ARG A 171 10.33 -9.19 10.20
CA ARG A 171 11.23 -9.91 11.10
C ARG A 171 12.31 -10.63 10.32
N ARG A 172 13.53 -10.70 10.89
CA ARG A 172 14.63 -11.48 10.31
C ARG A 172 14.28 -12.98 10.21
N ASN A 173 14.86 -13.64 9.24
CA ASN A 173 14.68 -15.08 9.00
C ASN A 173 13.20 -15.48 8.78
N THR A 174 12.36 -14.53 8.40
CA THR A 174 10.95 -14.75 8.11
C THR A 174 10.69 -14.53 6.64
N ARG A 175 9.92 -15.41 6.03
CA ARG A 175 9.41 -15.25 4.68
C ARG A 175 7.96 -14.81 4.78
N TYR A 176 7.66 -13.66 4.21
CA TYR A 176 6.30 -13.16 4.03
C TYR A 176 5.85 -13.42 2.59
N ILE A 177 4.62 -13.83 2.41
CA ILE A 177 4.01 -14.01 1.09
C ILE A 177 2.77 -13.14 1.06
N TYR A 178 2.80 -12.08 0.26
CA TYR A 178 1.69 -11.16 0.14
C TYR A 178 0.91 -11.45 -1.14
N THR A 179 -0.40 -11.64 -1.00
CA THR A 179 -1.32 -11.70 -2.14
C THR A 179 -2.13 -10.41 -2.18
N VAL A 180 -1.90 -9.61 -3.20
CA VAL A 180 -2.56 -8.32 -3.39
C VAL A 180 -3.63 -8.43 -4.45
N THR A 181 -4.88 -8.20 -4.07
CA THR A 181 -6.03 -8.20 -5.00
C THR A 181 -6.57 -6.79 -5.14
N LEU A 182 -6.53 -6.25 -6.35
CA LEU A 182 -7.08 -4.95 -6.68
C LEU A 182 -8.54 -5.11 -7.12
N ARG A 183 -9.46 -4.44 -6.43
CA ARG A 183 -10.90 -4.45 -6.74
C ARG A 183 -11.42 -3.11 -7.24
N GLY A 184 -10.64 -2.05 -7.07
CA GLY A 184 -10.99 -0.69 -7.46
C GLY A 184 -9.82 0.26 -7.27
N ILE A 185 -10.05 1.53 -7.53
CA ILE A 185 -9.03 2.59 -7.38
C ILE A 185 -8.56 2.69 -5.92
N ASN A 186 -9.46 2.45 -4.98
CA ASN A 186 -9.21 2.54 -3.53
C ASN A 186 -9.62 1.25 -2.79
N ASP A 187 -9.78 0.14 -3.50
CA ASP A 187 -10.19 -1.13 -2.91
C ASP A 187 -9.12 -2.18 -3.18
N ILE A 188 -8.23 -2.32 -2.20
CA ILE A 188 -7.16 -3.31 -2.20
C ILE A 188 -7.46 -4.31 -1.09
N ARG A 189 -7.34 -5.59 -1.41
CA ARG A 189 -7.36 -6.67 -0.43
C ARG A 189 -5.98 -7.29 -0.33
N LEU A 190 -5.47 -7.38 0.89
CA LEU A 190 -4.20 -8.02 1.21
C LEU A 190 -4.45 -9.31 2.00
N GLU A 191 -3.73 -10.34 1.62
CA GLU A 191 -3.60 -11.60 2.38
C GLU A 191 -2.10 -11.88 2.58
N VAL A 192 -1.71 -12.24 3.81
CA VAL A 192 -0.31 -12.50 4.20
C VAL A 192 -0.18 -13.89 4.80
#